data_3965ef92eee09c2f533f3d6e617a0252
#
_entry.id   3965ef92eee09c2f533f3d6e617a0252
#
_cell.length_a   1.000
_cell.length_b   1.000
_cell.length_c   1.000
_cell.angle_alpha   90.00
_cell.angle_beta   90.00
_cell.angle_gamma   90.00
#
_symmetry.space_group_name_H-M   'P 1'
#
loop_
_entity.id
_entity.type
_entity.pdbx_description
1 polymer ?
#
loop_
_entity_poly.entity_id
_entity_poly.type
_entity_poly.pdbx_seq_one_letter_code
_entity_poly.pdbx_strand_id
1 'polypeptide(L)'
;MKPKAILFDAYGTLFDVNSAAEKCKNKIGSKWENFANFWRTTQLEYTWLRSLMKKHKDFWQVTEDSLDKSMKVFNIDNSLKNELLNLYKILSPYPEVKKVLAKLKEKKLKLAILSNGTTKLLEELVKSNNLNDLFDDLFSVEEVKIYKPDSKVYD
;
A
#
# COMPACT_ATOMS: atom_id res chain seq x y z
N MET A 1 17.58 25.81 0.02
CA MET A 1 18.30 24.64 -0.55
C MET A 1 17.39 23.95 -1.56
N LYS A 2 17.93 23.47 -2.69
CA LYS A 2 17.14 22.62 -3.60
C LYS A 2 17.18 21.17 -3.10
N PRO A 3 16.05 20.43 -3.11
CA PRO A 3 16.03 19.02 -2.70
C PRO A 3 16.94 18.19 -3.62
N LYS A 4 17.62 17.21 -3.05
CA LYS A 4 18.45 16.25 -3.80
C LYS A 4 17.74 14.90 -3.96
N ALA A 5 16.79 14.61 -3.10
CA ALA A 5 16.00 13.39 -3.09
C ALA A 5 14.55 13.68 -2.71
N ILE A 6 13.64 12.81 -3.11
CA ILE A 6 12.23 12.83 -2.72
C ILE A 6 11.85 11.44 -2.22
N LEU A 7 11.24 11.41 -1.05
CA LEU A 7 10.70 10.22 -0.43
C LEU A 7 9.18 10.22 -0.58
N PHE A 8 8.64 9.13 -1.13
CA PHE A 8 7.20 8.95 -1.33
C PHE A 8 6.63 7.92 -0.35
N ASP A 9 5.43 8.14 0.13
CA ASP A 9 4.60 7.03 0.60
C ASP A 9 4.09 6.22 -0.61
N ALA A 10 3.70 4.96 -0.39
CA ALA A 10 3.23 4.08 -1.45
C ALA A 10 1.70 4.01 -1.53
N TYR A 11 1.07 3.44 -0.50
CA TYR A 11 -0.35 3.05 -0.49
C TYR A 11 -1.28 4.24 -0.22
N GLY A 12 -1.97 4.71 -1.24
CA GLY A 12 -2.83 5.90 -1.21
C GLY A 12 -2.11 7.19 -1.63
N THR A 13 -0.83 7.09 -2.03
CA THR A 13 -0.04 8.22 -2.57
C THR A 13 0.43 7.94 -4.00
N LEU A 14 1.10 6.83 -4.22
CA LEU A 14 1.51 6.38 -5.56
C LEU A 14 0.53 5.37 -6.14
N PHE A 15 -0.05 4.51 -5.30
CA PHE A 15 -0.90 3.41 -5.70
C PHE A 15 -2.28 3.52 -5.07
N ASP A 16 -3.31 3.36 -5.90
CA ASP A 16 -4.70 3.39 -5.48
C ASP A 16 -5.08 2.11 -4.74
N VAL A 17 -5.26 2.23 -3.43
CA VAL A 17 -5.61 1.12 -2.53
C VAL A 17 -7.00 0.53 -2.82
N ASN A 18 -7.88 1.29 -3.45
CA ASN A 18 -9.23 0.84 -3.80
C ASN A 18 -9.27 0.02 -5.09
N SER A 19 -8.20 0.10 -5.91
CA SER A 19 -8.16 -0.54 -7.23
C SER A 19 -8.33 -2.07 -7.19
N ALA A 20 -7.97 -2.74 -6.09
CA ALA A 20 -8.20 -4.17 -5.92
C ALA A 20 -9.70 -4.49 -5.82
N ALA A 21 -10.44 -3.78 -4.97
CA ALA A 21 -11.88 -3.93 -4.81
C ALA A 21 -12.65 -3.45 -6.06
N GLU A 22 -12.19 -2.38 -6.69
CA GLU A 22 -12.78 -1.87 -7.94
C GLU A 22 -12.74 -2.90 -9.05
N LYS A 23 -11.63 -3.62 -9.23
CA LYS A 23 -11.52 -4.71 -10.20
C LYS A 23 -12.50 -5.87 -9.92
N CYS A 24 -12.91 -6.03 -8.67
CA CYS A 24 -13.93 -7.00 -8.24
C CYS A 24 -15.34 -6.41 -8.12
N LYS A 25 -15.59 -5.16 -8.53
CA LYS A 25 -16.88 -4.46 -8.31
C LYS A 25 -18.11 -5.22 -8.80
N ASN A 26 -18.00 -5.93 -9.91
CA ASN A 26 -19.13 -6.73 -10.45
C ASN A 26 -19.49 -7.92 -9.55
N LYS A 27 -18.53 -8.45 -8.78
CA LYS A 27 -18.72 -9.56 -7.84
C LYS A 27 -19.14 -9.07 -6.46
N ILE A 28 -18.64 -7.91 -6.04
CA ILE A 28 -18.97 -7.29 -4.75
C ILE A 28 -20.33 -6.58 -4.81
N GLY A 29 -20.72 -6.06 -5.98
CA GLY A 29 -21.93 -5.29 -6.18
C GLY A 29 -21.82 -3.83 -5.75
N SER A 30 -22.97 -3.17 -5.55
CA SER A 30 -23.05 -1.72 -5.27
C SER A 30 -22.32 -1.25 -4.00
N LYS A 31 -21.97 -2.17 -3.11
CA LYS A 31 -21.26 -1.88 -1.84
C LYS A 31 -19.74 -1.83 -1.96
N TRP A 32 -19.17 -2.00 -3.17
CA TRP A 32 -17.73 -2.16 -3.36
C TRP A 32 -16.90 -0.97 -2.85
N GLU A 33 -17.35 0.28 -3.04
CA GLU A 33 -16.65 1.48 -2.57
C GLU A 33 -16.61 1.54 -1.03
N ASN A 34 -17.76 1.31 -0.39
CA ASN A 34 -17.83 1.28 1.08
C ASN A 34 -16.98 0.14 1.65
N PHE A 35 -16.97 -1.01 0.99
CA PHE A 35 -16.12 -2.14 1.35
C PHE A 35 -14.63 -1.78 1.22
N ALA A 36 -14.21 -1.18 0.10
CA ALA A 36 -12.83 -0.77 -0.13
C ALA A 36 -12.35 0.24 0.92
N ASN A 37 -13.16 1.26 1.18
CA ASN A 37 -12.87 2.28 2.20
C ASN A 37 -12.80 1.68 3.60
N PHE A 38 -13.69 0.77 3.95
CA PHE A 38 -13.68 0.09 5.24
C PHE A 38 -12.45 -0.81 5.38
N TRP A 39 -12.09 -1.56 4.33
CA TRP A 39 -10.89 -2.38 4.32
C TRP A 39 -9.64 -1.52 4.57
N ARG A 40 -9.51 -0.40 3.84
CA ARG A 40 -8.39 0.53 4.02
C ARG A 40 -8.34 1.14 5.43
N THR A 41 -9.46 1.62 5.94
CA THR A 41 -9.53 2.22 7.28
C THR A 41 -9.17 1.19 8.35
N THR A 42 -9.72 -0.01 8.27
CA THR A 42 -9.40 -1.11 9.21
C THR A 42 -7.93 -1.50 9.15
N GLN A 43 -7.34 -1.53 7.95
CA GLN A 43 -5.92 -1.82 7.77
C GLN A 43 -5.03 -0.78 8.48
N LEU A 44 -5.32 0.52 8.32
CA LEU A 44 -4.61 1.59 9.00
C LEU A 44 -4.78 1.52 10.52
N GLU A 45 -6.01 1.34 11.01
CA GLU A 45 -6.29 1.15 12.44
C GLU A 45 -5.46 -0.01 13.02
N TYR A 46 -5.38 -1.13 12.32
CA TYR A 46 -4.62 -2.29 12.78
C TYR A 46 -3.12 -2.01 12.82
N THR A 47 -2.56 -1.23 11.88
CA THR A 47 -1.15 -0.82 11.97
C THR A 47 -0.88 0.01 13.22
N TRP A 48 -1.75 0.98 13.53
CA TRP A 48 -1.61 1.84 14.70
C TRP A 48 -1.79 1.08 16.01
N LEU A 49 -2.82 0.22 16.11
CA LEU A 49 -3.06 -0.60 17.29
C LEU A 49 -1.89 -1.55 17.56
N ARG A 50 -1.32 -2.18 16.52
CA ARG A 50 -0.17 -3.06 16.68
C ARG A 50 1.07 -2.31 17.15
N SER A 51 1.30 -1.08 16.67
CA SER A 51 2.37 -0.22 17.16
C SER A 51 2.17 0.16 18.62
N LEU A 52 0.96 0.59 19.01
CA LEU A 52 0.62 0.93 20.41
C LEU A 52 0.77 -0.26 21.36
N MET A 53 0.34 -1.44 20.93
CA MET A 53 0.46 -2.67 21.71
C MET A 53 1.89 -3.24 21.75
N LYS A 54 2.81 -2.71 20.94
CA LYS A 54 4.16 -3.28 20.71
C LYS A 54 4.13 -4.74 20.23
N LYS A 55 3.11 -5.08 19.42
CA LYS A 55 2.89 -6.42 18.85
C LYS A 55 2.91 -6.35 17.33
N HIS A 56 4.08 -6.07 16.80
CA HIS A 56 4.25 -6.00 15.36
C HIS A 56 3.86 -7.31 14.65
N LYS A 57 3.22 -7.18 13.54
CA LYS A 57 3.04 -8.17 12.46
C LYS A 57 3.33 -7.43 11.17
N ASP A 58 3.80 -8.14 10.16
CA ASP A 58 4.10 -7.51 8.89
C ASP A 58 2.83 -6.95 8.21
N PHE A 59 3.04 -6.06 7.26
CA PHE A 59 1.93 -5.36 6.60
C PHE A 59 1.04 -6.30 5.78
N TRP A 60 1.59 -7.42 5.30
CA TRP A 60 0.79 -8.41 4.58
C TRP A 60 -0.23 -9.08 5.51
N GLN A 61 0.21 -9.52 6.68
CA GLN A 61 -0.68 -10.08 7.68
C GLN A 61 -1.76 -9.08 8.13
N VAL A 62 -1.38 -7.80 8.30
CA VAL A 62 -2.37 -6.74 8.61
C VAL A 62 -3.37 -6.56 7.47
N THR A 63 -2.92 -6.67 6.23
CA THR A 63 -3.79 -6.59 5.04
C THR A 63 -4.79 -7.74 5.00
N GLU A 64 -4.34 -8.97 5.31
CA GLU A 64 -5.20 -10.15 5.38
C GLU A 64 -6.21 -10.06 6.53
N ASP A 65 -5.74 -9.72 7.75
CA ASP A 65 -6.59 -9.60 8.94
C ASP A 65 -7.70 -8.54 8.73
N SER A 66 -7.36 -7.41 8.12
CA SER A 66 -8.30 -6.33 7.82
C SER A 66 -9.28 -6.70 6.69
N LEU A 67 -8.84 -7.48 5.70
CA LEU A 67 -9.70 -8.01 4.66
C LEU A 67 -10.74 -8.97 5.26
N ASP A 68 -10.31 -9.91 6.09
CA ASP A 68 -11.20 -10.87 6.74
C ASP A 68 -12.31 -10.17 7.53
N LYS A 69 -11.95 -9.14 8.32
CA LYS A 69 -12.95 -8.31 9.01
C LYS A 69 -13.90 -7.62 8.04
N SER A 70 -13.37 -7.03 6.98
CA SER A 70 -14.15 -6.28 6.00
C SER A 70 -15.13 -7.18 5.25
N MET A 71 -14.66 -8.35 4.80
CA MET A 71 -15.50 -9.35 4.13
C MET A 71 -16.65 -9.80 5.03
N LYS A 72 -16.39 -10.03 6.30
CA LYS A 72 -17.41 -10.40 7.29
C LYS A 72 -18.44 -9.29 7.49
N VAL A 73 -18.00 -8.03 7.67
CA VAL A 73 -18.90 -6.87 7.88
C VAL A 73 -19.81 -6.63 6.68
N PHE A 74 -19.26 -6.76 5.48
CA PHE A 74 -20.00 -6.50 4.24
C PHE A 74 -20.67 -7.74 3.63
N ASN A 75 -20.59 -8.89 4.29
CA ASN A 75 -21.13 -10.15 3.76
C ASN A 75 -20.60 -10.46 2.34
N ILE A 76 -19.28 -10.39 2.17
CA ILE A 76 -18.60 -10.75 0.92
C ILE A 76 -18.24 -12.23 0.96
N ASP A 77 -18.49 -12.94 -0.15
CA ASP A 77 -18.20 -14.36 -0.28
C ASP A 77 -16.69 -14.64 -0.13
N ASN A 78 -16.35 -15.62 0.72
CA ASN A 78 -14.96 -15.99 0.98
C ASN A 78 -14.20 -16.47 -0.25
N SER A 79 -14.87 -16.91 -1.30
CA SER A 79 -14.23 -17.27 -2.57
C SER A 79 -13.48 -16.12 -3.23
N LEU A 80 -13.85 -14.86 -2.91
CA LEU A 80 -13.19 -13.65 -3.43
C LEU A 80 -11.90 -13.30 -2.69
N LYS A 81 -11.64 -13.87 -1.51
CA LYS A 81 -10.49 -13.49 -0.66
C LYS A 81 -9.16 -13.56 -1.42
N ASN A 82 -8.87 -14.68 -2.04
CA ASN A 82 -7.60 -14.88 -2.76
C ASN A 82 -7.46 -13.95 -3.96
N GLU A 83 -8.55 -13.68 -4.67
CA GLU A 83 -8.55 -12.74 -5.79
C GLU A 83 -8.25 -11.31 -5.33
N LEU A 84 -8.92 -10.84 -4.28
CA LEU A 84 -8.68 -9.52 -3.68
C LEU A 84 -7.24 -9.36 -3.18
N LEU A 85 -6.71 -10.37 -2.50
CA LEU A 85 -5.33 -10.37 -2.02
C LEU A 85 -4.32 -10.35 -3.18
N ASN A 86 -4.55 -11.13 -4.23
CA ASN A 86 -3.68 -11.11 -5.40
C ASN A 86 -3.72 -9.76 -6.12
N LEU A 87 -4.90 -9.13 -6.23
CA LEU A 87 -5.04 -7.80 -6.81
C LEU A 87 -4.40 -6.72 -5.92
N TYR A 88 -4.39 -6.91 -4.60
CA TYR A 88 -3.73 -5.98 -3.68
C TYR A 88 -2.20 -5.94 -3.87
N LYS A 89 -1.58 -7.04 -4.28
CA LYS A 89 -0.14 -7.07 -4.60
C LYS A 89 0.23 -6.25 -5.84
N ILE A 90 -0.74 -6.02 -6.73
CA ILE A 90 -0.55 -5.35 -8.02
C ILE A 90 -1.50 -4.17 -8.20
N LEU A 91 -1.67 -3.37 -7.13
CA LEU A 91 -2.50 -2.16 -7.16
C LEU A 91 -2.13 -1.26 -8.34
N SER A 92 -3.12 -0.60 -8.90
CA SER A 92 -2.89 0.37 -9.98
C SER A 92 -2.28 1.65 -9.43
N PRO A 93 -1.28 2.25 -10.11
CA PRO A 93 -0.81 3.58 -9.74
C PRO A 93 -1.88 4.62 -10.12
N TYR A 94 -1.86 5.77 -9.45
CA TYR A 94 -2.65 6.90 -9.92
C TYR A 94 -2.18 7.37 -11.31
N PRO A 95 -3.09 7.91 -12.15
CA PRO A 95 -2.81 8.18 -13.56
C PRO A 95 -1.59 9.06 -13.83
N GLU A 96 -1.30 10.01 -12.93
CA GLU A 96 -0.21 10.97 -13.04
C GLU A 96 1.15 10.41 -12.61
N VAL A 97 1.20 9.33 -11.83
CA VAL A 97 2.41 8.86 -11.13
C VAL A 97 3.58 8.65 -12.08
N LYS A 98 3.40 7.85 -13.11
CA LYS A 98 4.50 7.53 -14.04
C LYS A 98 5.09 8.78 -14.70
N LYS A 99 4.23 9.71 -15.12
CA LYS A 99 4.64 10.97 -15.75
C LYS A 99 5.38 11.90 -14.77
N VAL A 100 4.89 11.97 -13.53
CA VAL A 100 5.51 12.81 -12.50
C VAL A 100 6.89 12.26 -12.12
N LEU A 101 6.99 10.95 -11.85
CA LEU A 101 8.26 10.32 -11.50
C LEU A 101 9.30 10.49 -12.62
N ALA A 102 8.93 10.28 -13.88
CA ALA A 102 9.83 10.49 -15.02
C ALA A 102 10.37 11.94 -15.06
N LYS A 103 9.50 12.94 -14.90
CA LYS A 103 9.93 14.36 -14.86
C LYS A 103 10.87 14.68 -13.69
N LEU A 104 10.70 14.01 -12.54
CA LEU A 104 11.58 14.17 -11.38
C LEU A 104 12.95 13.54 -11.65
N LYS A 105 13.01 12.39 -12.31
CA LYS A 105 14.28 11.77 -12.75
C LYS A 105 15.03 12.63 -13.75
N GLU A 106 14.34 13.25 -14.72
CA GLU A 106 14.95 14.22 -15.64
C GLU A 106 15.66 15.37 -14.91
N LYS A 107 15.13 15.77 -13.74
CA LYS A 107 15.75 16.77 -12.87
C LYS A 107 16.92 16.22 -12.03
N LYS A 108 17.32 14.98 -12.25
CA LYS A 108 18.40 14.26 -11.56
C LYS A 108 18.16 14.14 -10.03
N LEU A 109 16.91 14.07 -9.61
CA LEU A 109 16.53 13.81 -8.23
C LEU A 109 16.60 12.29 -7.95
N LYS A 110 17.07 11.93 -6.77
CA LYS A 110 16.91 10.58 -6.26
C LYS A 110 15.47 10.39 -5.80
N LEU A 111 14.85 9.28 -6.16
CA LEU A 111 13.47 8.95 -5.79
C LEU A 111 13.45 7.67 -5.00
N ALA A 112 12.83 7.68 -3.84
CA ALA A 112 12.69 6.50 -3.01
C ALA A 112 11.27 6.39 -2.44
N ILE A 113 10.90 5.18 -2.03
CA ILE A 113 9.67 4.91 -1.30
C ILE A 113 10.02 4.66 0.16
N LEU A 114 9.24 5.23 1.10
CA LEU A 114 9.22 4.86 2.51
C LEU A 114 7.81 4.46 2.89
N SER A 115 7.57 3.18 3.17
CA SER A 115 6.23 2.62 3.30
C SER A 115 6.05 1.68 4.48
N ASN A 116 4.80 1.55 4.93
CA ASN A 116 4.38 0.49 5.85
C ASN A 116 4.38 -0.91 5.19
N GLY A 117 4.40 -0.98 3.86
CA GLY A 117 4.47 -2.24 3.11
C GLY A 117 5.78 -2.99 3.33
N THR A 118 5.75 -4.33 3.28
CA THR A 118 6.96 -5.14 3.31
C THR A 118 7.81 -4.89 2.07
N THR A 119 9.13 -5.07 2.15
CA THR A 119 10.04 -4.91 1.01
C THR A 119 9.58 -5.73 -0.19
N LYS A 120 9.22 -6.98 0.02
CA LYS A 120 8.72 -7.88 -1.03
C LYS A 120 7.46 -7.36 -1.72
N LEU A 121 6.50 -6.82 -0.95
CA LEU A 121 5.28 -6.22 -1.53
C LEU A 121 5.60 -4.98 -2.34
N LEU A 122 6.51 -4.13 -1.88
CA LEU A 122 6.91 -2.92 -2.61
C LEU A 122 7.61 -3.26 -3.93
N GLU A 123 8.52 -4.25 -3.91
CA GLU A 123 9.20 -4.73 -5.11
C GLU A 123 8.21 -5.29 -6.14
N GLU A 124 7.25 -6.14 -5.69
CA GLU A 124 6.22 -6.70 -6.55
C GLU A 124 5.32 -5.62 -7.14
N LEU A 125 4.93 -4.63 -6.34
CA LEU A 125 4.06 -3.53 -6.72
C LEU A 125 4.74 -2.59 -7.75
N VAL A 126 5.98 -2.22 -7.50
CA VAL A 126 6.77 -1.36 -8.40
C VAL A 126 7.06 -2.09 -9.72
N LYS A 127 7.42 -3.37 -9.67
CA LYS A 127 7.71 -4.20 -10.83
C LYS A 127 6.47 -4.44 -11.70
N SER A 128 5.33 -4.79 -11.11
CA SER A 128 4.08 -5.06 -11.83
C SER A 128 3.55 -3.85 -12.60
N ASN A 129 3.95 -2.64 -12.18
CA ASN A 129 3.57 -1.38 -12.81
C ASN A 129 4.67 -0.77 -13.71
N ASN A 130 5.78 -1.47 -13.94
CA ASN A 130 6.93 -0.99 -14.72
C ASN A 130 7.48 0.35 -14.20
N LEU A 131 7.66 0.46 -12.88
CA LEU A 131 8.18 1.64 -12.20
C LEU A 131 9.56 1.39 -11.54
N ASN A 132 10.10 0.17 -11.64
CA ASN A 132 11.35 -0.24 -11.01
C ASN A 132 12.54 0.66 -11.37
N ASP A 133 12.63 1.11 -12.63
CA ASP A 133 13.74 1.96 -13.10
C ASP A 133 13.61 3.42 -12.66
N LEU A 134 12.50 3.80 -12.03
CA LEU A 134 12.24 5.16 -11.56
C LEU A 134 12.61 5.37 -10.09
N PHE A 135 12.74 4.29 -9.30
CA PHE A 135 13.12 4.40 -7.89
C PHE A 135 14.56 3.96 -7.69
N ASP A 136 15.30 4.74 -6.89
CA ASP A 136 16.66 4.41 -6.49
C ASP A 136 16.67 3.47 -5.27
N ASP A 137 15.67 3.61 -4.36
CA ASP A 137 15.58 2.81 -3.14
C ASP A 137 14.11 2.56 -2.73
N LEU A 138 13.88 1.43 -2.02
CA LEU A 138 12.60 1.04 -1.42
C LEU A 138 12.81 0.76 0.07
N PHE A 139 12.32 1.64 0.94
CA PHE A 139 12.42 1.51 2.39
C PHE A 139 11.13 0.97 2.98
N SER A 140 11.22 -0.09 3.76
CA SER A 140 10.13 -0.70 4.49
C SER A 140 10.27 -0.48 5.98
N VAL A 141 9.17 -0.22 6.68
CA VAL A 141 9.15 -0.16 8.15
C VAL A 141 9.44 -1.50 8.83
N GLU A 142 9.51 -2.60 8.05
CA GLU A 142 9.87 -3.93 8.56
C GLU A 142 11.27 -3.95 9.22
N GLU A 143 12.17 -3.05 8.80
CA GLU A 143 13.50 -2.94 9.40
C GLU A 143 13.44 -2.51 10.87
N VAL A 144 12.50 -1.63 11.21
CA VAL A 144 12.32 -1.08 12.57
C VAL A 144 11.15 -1.73 13.32
N LYS A 145 10.36 -2.59 12.66
CA LYS A 145 9.22 -3.33 13.21
C LYS A 145 8.21 -2.48 13.97
N ILE A 146 7.98 -1.28 13.45
CA ILE A 146 6.94 -0.36 13.94
C ILE A 146 6.40 0.42 12.74
N TYR A 147 5.12 0.78 12.79
CA TYR A 147 4.45 1.46 11.68
C TYR A 147 4.54 2.98 11.79
N LYS A 148 4.48 3.66 10.64
CA LYS A 148 4.24 5.10 10.61
C LYS A 148 3.00 5.43 11.48
N PRO A 149 3.00 6.54 12.22
CA PRO A 149 3.96 7.66 12.20
C PRO A 149 5.01 7.63 13.33
N ASP A 150 5.41 6.47 13.83
CA ASP A 150 6.44 6.39 14.88
C ASP A 150 7.76 7.04 14.40
N SER A 151 8.44 7.81 15.28
CA SER A 151 9.66 8.54 14.94
C SER A 151 10.79 7.62 14.44
N LYS A 152 10.89 6.42 14.98
CA LYS A 152 11.89 5.40 14.58
C LYS A 152 11.85 5.04 13.11
N VAL A 153 10.74 5.32 12.43
CA VAL A 153 10.60 5.08 10.99
C VAL A 153 11.36 6.13 10.18
N TYR A 154 11.64 7.28 10.79
CA TYR A 154 12.25 8.45 10.13
C TYR A 154 13.69 8.74 10.60
N ASP A 155 14.17 8.02 11.62
CA ASP A 155 15.54 8.09 12.15
C ASP A 155 16.49 7.22 11.30
#